data_f8043f88111fb080430252729453b248
#
_entry.id   f8043f88111fb080430252729453b248
#
_cell.length_a   1.000
_cell.length_b   1.000
_cell.length_c   1.000
_cell.angle_alpha   90.00
_cell.angle_beta   90.00
_cell.angle_gamma   90.00
#
_symmetry.space_group_name_H-M   'P 1'
#
loop_
_entity.id
_entity.type
_entity.pdbx_description
1 polymer ?
#
loop_
_entity_poly.entity_id
_entity_poly.type
_entity_poly.pdbx_seq_one_letter_code
_entity_poly.pdbx_strand_id
1 'polypeptide(L)'
;MMMTENITALRRAGSSAPANEPALVCREDAVTQSFHYWRGASGNRYLHTVFPLVDCPLMPKVNYILVHCGPDGVRRPLDIGQTISDIDSLNLAQLRHKAARLGANEVHIHFLADSVSERRAAEIDLGARQLGRTIGRRTFVAANDHAEAYCA
;
A
#
# COMPACT_ATOMS: atom_id res chain seq x y z
N MET A 1 -54.23 -22.05 30.96
CA MET A 1 -53.41 -22.83 30.02
C MET A 1 -53.09 -22.10 28.69
N MET A 2 -53.83 -21.09 28.32
CA MET A 2 -53.62 -20.40 27.03
C MET A 2 -52.59 -19.28 27.06
N MET A 3 -52.04 -18.93 28.16
CA MET A 3 -51.12 -17.76 28.29
C MET A 3 -49.65 -18.09 28.00
N THR A 4 -49.28 -19.33 27.96
CA THR A 4 -47.87 -19.73 27.77
C THR A 4 -47.41 -19.75 26.33
N GLU A 5 -48.31 -19.91 25.41
CA GLU A 5 -47.95 -19.97 23.96
C GLU A 5 -47.60 -18.60 23.37
N ASN A 6 -48.24 -17.54 23.85
CA ASN A 6 -47.99 -16.19 23.37
C ASN A 6 -46.62 -15.64 23.77
N ILE A 7 -46.09 -16.06 24.90
CA ILE A 7 -44.79 -15.64 25.40
C ILE A 7 -43.65 -16.24 24.52
N THR A 8 -43.87 -17.45 24.05
CA THR A 8 -42.89 -18.14 23.22
C THR A 8 -42.78 -17.51 21.84
N ALA A 9 -43.88 -17.02 21.29
CA ALA A 9 -43.90 -16.36 20.01
C ALA A 9 -43.17 -14.99 20.08
N LEU A 10 -43.34 -14.25 21.16
CA LEU A 10 -42.62 -12.99 21.36
C LEU A 10 -41.11 -13.17 21.54
N ARG A 11 -40.68 -14.23 22.12
CA ARG A 11 -39.24 -14.53 22.23
C ARG A 11 -38.59 -14.88 20.89
N ARG A 12 -39.33 -15.47 19.98
CA ARG A 12 -38.85 -15.75 18.63
C ARG A 12 -38.71 -14.49 17.82
N ALA A 13 -39.58 -13.53 17.98
CA ALA A 13 -39.49 -12.24 17.31
C ALA A 13 -38.28 -11.43 17.80
N GLY A 14 -37.92 -11.54 19.07
CA GLY A 14 -36.76 -10.85 19.63
C GLY A 14 -35.43 -11.45 19.20
N SER A 15 -35.37 -12.71 18.83
CA SER A 15 -34.14 -13.36 18.39
C SER A 15 -33.77 -13.04 16.95
N SER A 16 -34.65 -12.42 16.20
CA SER A 16 -34.32 -11.95 14.85
C SER A 16 -33.59 -10.58 14.84
N ALA A 17 -33.62 -9.86 15.92
CA ALA A 17 -32.91 -8.60 16.04
C ALA A 17 -31.37 -8.73 15.94
N PRO A 18 -30.75 -9.76 16.49
CA PRO A 18 -29.28 -9.93 16.36
C PRO A 18 -28.80 -10.21 14.94
N ALA A 19 -29.67 -10.61 14.05
CA ALA A 19 -29.28 -10.84 12.65
C ALA A 19 -28.80 -9.58 11.92
N ASN A 20 -29.00 -8.40 12.49
CA ASN A 20 -28.51 -7.15 11.95
C ASN A 20 -27.10 -6.78 12.44
N GLU A 21 -26.60 -7.41 13.47
CA GLU A 21 -25.26 -7.15 14.00
C GLU A 21 -24.14 -7.47 12.99
N PRO A 22 -24.19 -8.56 12.21
CA PRO A 22 -23.16 -8.84 11.24
C PRO A 22 -22.96 -7.74 10.19
N ALA A 23 -24.02 -7.02 9.85
CA ALA A 23 -23.94 -5.91 8.90
C ALA A 23 -23.23 -4.68 9.47
N LEU A 24 -23.25 -4.51 10.78
CA LEU A 24 -22.52 -3.42 11.45
C LEU A 24 -21.03 -3.77 11.58
N VAL A 25 -20.70 -5.01 11.85
CA VAL A 25 -19.32 -5.48 11.92
C VAL A 25 -18.60 -5.34 10.59
N CYS A 26 -19.29 -5.61 9.48
CA CYS A 26 -18.72 -5.40 8.15
C CYS A 26 -18.36 -3.93 7.84
N ARG A 27 -18.98 -2.97 8.52
CA ARG A 27 -18.65 -1.55 8.37
C ARG A 27 -17.42 -1.14 9.15
N GLU A 28 -17.16 -1.77 10.26
CA GLU A 28 -15.96 -1.52 11.08
C GLU A 28 -14.72 -2.06 10.39
N ASP A 29 -14.82 -3.21 9.74
CA ASP A 29 -13.72 -3.80 8.98
C ASP A 29 -13.30 -2.96 7.76
N ALA A 30 -14.21 -2.17 7.20
CA ALA A 30 -13.92 -1.29 6.07
C ALA A 30 -13.01 -0.10 6.43
N VAL A 31 -12.83 0.20 7.71
CA VAL A 31 -11.99 1.30 8.20
C VAL A 31 -10.61 0.80 8.63
N THR A 32 -10.40 -0.50 8.74
CA THR A 32 -9.13 -1.06 9.18
C THR A 32 -8.07 -0.90 8.10
N GLN A 33 -7.14 0.03 8.32
CA GLN A 33 -5.97 0.16 7.47
C GLN A 33 -5.12 -1.10 7.57
N SER A 34 -4.79 -1.68 6.44
CA SER A 34 -3.87 -2.81 6.39
C SER A 34 -2.45 -2.34 6.09
N PHE A 35 -1.48 -3.05 6.66
CA PHE A 35 -0.07 -2.76 6.50
C PHE A 35 0.65 -3.97 5.92
N HIS A 36 1.72 -3.70 5.18
CA HIS A 36 2.58 -4.74 4.65
C HIS A 36 4.05 -4.30 4.74
N TYR A 37 4.92 -5.24 5.12
CA TYR A 37 6.36 -5.03 5.11
C TYR A 37 6.97 -5.57 3.83
N TRP A 38 7.63 -4.70 3.09
CA TRP A 38 8.47 -5.10 1.98
C TRP A 38 9.93 -5.07 2.40
N ARG A 39 10.70 -6.05 1.95
CA ARG A 39 12.14 -6.13 2.25
C ARG A 39 12.94 -5.60 1.07
N GLY A 40 13.93 -4.75 1.36
CA GLY A 40 14.92 -4.30 0.39
C GLY A 40 16.08 -5.27 0.21
N ALA A 41 16.94 -5.01 -0.75
CA ALA A 41 18.14 -5.80 -1.02
C ALA A 41 19.16 -5.71 0.14
N SER A 42 19.17 -4.58 0.84
CA SER A 42 19.99 -4.37 2.06
C SER A 42 19.54 -5.22 3.25
N GLY A 43 18.35 -5.84 3.19
CA GLY A 43 17.70 -6.52 4.30
C GLY A 43 16.78 -5.63 5.12
N ASN A 44 16.77 -4.32 4.89
CA ASN A 44 15.85 -3.39 5.56
C ASN A 44 14.40 -3.74 5.24
N ARG A 45 13.53 -3.51 6.23
CA ARG A 45 12.09 -3.71 6.11
C ARG A 45 11.40 -2.36 6.04
N TYR A 46 10.60 -2.17 5.01
CA TYR A 46 9.86 -0.94 4.77
C TYR A 46 8.37 -1.18 5.03
N LEU A 47 7.82 -0.45 5.99
CA LEU A 47 6.38 -0.51 6.29
C LEU A 47 5.61 0.29 5.25
N HIS A 48 4.61 -0.33 4.67
CA HIS A 48 3.70 0.29 3.71
C HIS A 48 2.28 0.19 4.19
N THR A 49 1.51 1.25 3.98
CA THR A 49 0.06 1.22 4.11
C THR A 49 -0.52 0.71 2.81
N VAL A 50 -1.41 -0.26 2.90
CA VAL A 50 -2.06 -0.90 1.74
C VAL A 50 -3.39 -0.22 1.45
N PHE A 51 -3.57 0.22 0.21
CA PHE A 51 -4.83 0.75 -0.28
C PHE A 51 -5.30 -0.04 -1.49
N PRO A 52 -6.58 -0.41 -1.57
CA PRO A 52 -7.18 -0.78 -2.84
C PRO A 52 -7.03 0.39 -3.82
N LEU A 53 -6.74 0.10 -5.07
CA LEU A 53 -6.50 1.16 -6.06
C LEU A 53 -7.68 2.13 -6.20
N VAL A 54 -8.92 1.63 -6.01
CA VAL A 54 -10.15 2.43 -6.08
C VAL A 54 -10.30 3.40 -4.92
N ASP A 55 -9.77 3.05 -3.75
CA ASP A 55 -9.87 3.83 -2.50
C ASP A 55 -8.57 4.56 -2.13
N CYS A 56 -7.67 4.65 -3.08
CA CYS A 56 -6.39 5.31 -2.86
C CYS A 56 -6.59 6.82 -2.65
N PRO A 57 -6.06 7.39 -1.56
CA PRO A 57 -6.20 8.82 -1.26
C PRO A 57 -5.32 9.68 -2.18
N LEU A 58 -5.47 10.99 -2.07
CA LEU A 58 -4.56 11.93 -2.71
C LEU A 58 -3.12 11.66 -2.25
N MET A 59 -2.17 11.75 -3.20
CA MET A 59 -0.80 11.34 -2.99
C MET A 59 0.16 12.51 -2.87
N PRO A 60 0.72 12.77 -1.69
CA PRO A 60 1.88 13.66 -1.57
C PRO A 60 3.13 13.01 -2.20
N LYS A 61 4.29 13.62 -2.03
CA LYS A 61 5.57 13.01 -2.42
C LYS A 61 5.90 11.84 -1.51
N VAL A 62 5.71 10.62 -2.00
CA VAL A 62 5.92 9.36 -1.27
C VAL A 62 6.50 8.28 -2.16
N ASN A 63 7.02 7.23 -1.54
CA ASN A 63 7.33 5.99 -2.24
C ASN A 63 6.06 5.12 -2.36
N TYR A 64 5.93 4.46 -3.50
CA TYR A 64 4.84 3.52 -3.75
C TYR A 64 5.33 2.22 -4.35
N ILE A 65 4.56 1.18 -4.14
CA ILE A 65 4.65 -0.10 -4.85
C ILE A 65 3.28 -0.39 -5.44
N LEU A 66 3.21 -0.58 -6.75
CA LEU A 66 2.03 -1.09 -7.43
C LEU A 66 2.02 -2.60 -7.34
N VAL A 67 0.94 -3.17 -6.87
CA VAL A 67 0.84 -4.59 -6.52
C VAL A 67 -0.39 -5.21 -7.20
N HIS A 68 -0.20 -6.41 -7.71
CA HIS A 68 -1.31 -7.29 -8.03
C HIS A 68 -1.48 -8.31 -6.89
N CYS A 69 -2.60 -8.22 -6.19
CA CYS A 69 -3.01 -9.22 -5.21
C CYS A 69 -3.94 -10.22 -5.90
N GLY A 70 -3.50 -11.47 -5.99
CA GLY A 70 -4.29 -12.53 -6.59
C GLY A 70 -5.41 -13.04 -5.66
N PRO A 71 -6.31 -13.90 -6.17
CA PRO A 71 -7.38 -14.51 -5.37
C PRO A 71 -6.84 -15.42 -4.26
N ASP A 72 -5.61 -15.89 -4.38
CA ASP A 72 -4.86 -16.64 -3.36
C ASP A 72 -4.28 -15.76 -2.24
N GLY A 73 -4.44 -14.45 -2.32
CA GLY A 73 -3.86 -13.48 -1.39
C GLY A 73 -2.37 -13.20 -1.61
N VAL A 74 -1.77 -13.78 -2.65
CA VAL A 74 -0.35 -13.54 -2.98
C VAL A 74 -0.19 -12.18 -3.64
N ARG A 75 0.66 -11.36 -3.07
CA ARG A 75 1.01 -10.02 -3.55
C ARG A 75 2.24 -10.07 -4.42
N ARG A 76 2.08 -9.61 -5.67
CA ARG A 76 3.16 -9.52 -6.65
C ARG A 76 3.44 -8.05 -6.95
N PRO A 77 4.66 -7.55 -6.66
CA PRO A 77 5.02 -6.19 -7.01
C PRO A 77 5.19 -6.07 -8.52
N LEU A 78 4.58 -5.04 -9.10
CA LEU A 78 4.61 -4.77 -10.54
C LEU A 78 5.49 -3.57 -10.88
N ASP A 79 5.48 -2.56 -10.01
CA ASP A 79 6.31 -1.37 -10.15
C ASP A 79 6.60 -0.74 -8.80
N ILE A 80 7.76 -0.12 -8.70
CA ILE A 80 8.22 0.59 -7.51
C ILE A 80 8.75 1.94 -7.96
N GLY A 81 8.32 2.99 -7.28
CA GLY A 81 8.71 4.34 -7.62
C GLY A 81 8.40 5.33 -6.52
N GLN A 82 8.45 6.61 -6.88
CA GLN A 82 8.07 7.71 -6.03
C GLN A 82 7.22 8.71 -6.80
N THR A 83 6.31 9.37 -6.10
CA THR A 83 5.57 10.52 -6.62
C THR A 83 6.43 11.77 -6.45
N ILE A 84 6.44 12.64 -7.44
CA ILE A 84 7.36 13.78 -7.49
C ILE A 84 6.68 15.15 -7.62
N SER A 85 5.41 15.17 -8.01
CA SER A 85 4.67 16.42 -8.18
C SER A 85 4.30 17.03 -6.82
N ASP A 86 4.27 18.36 -6.76
CA ASP A 86 3.72 19.11 -5.63
C ASP A 86 2.17 19.12 -5.64
N ILE A 87 1.57 18.60 -6.71
CA ILE A 87 0.11 18.49 -6.88
C ILE A 87 -0.32 17.06 -6.58
N ASP A 88 -0.93 16.84 -5.44
CA ASP A 88 -1.32 15.51 -4.95
C ASP A 88 -2.31 14.79 -5.87
N SER A 89 -3.24 15.54 -6.48
CA SER A 89 -4.20 14.98 -7.44
C SER A 89 -3.53 14.51 -8.74
N LEU A 90 -2.48 15.19 -9.17
CA LEU A 90 -1.71 14.79 -10.35
C LEU A 90 -0.93 13.50 -10.07
N ASN A 91 -0.31 13.41 -8.91
CA ASN A 91 0.37 12.19 -8.46
C ASN A 91 -0.59 10.99 -8.47
N LEU A 92 -1.79 11.16 -7.91
CA LEU A 92 -2.81 10.11 -7.87
C LEU A 92 -3.27 9.71 -9.28
N ALA A 93 -3.50 10.68 -10.18
CA ALA A 93 -3.92 10.40 -11.55
C ALA A 93 -2.86 9.62 -12.32
N GLN A 94 -1.60 10.01 -12.22
CA GLN A 94 -0.48 9.31 -12.85
C GLN A 94 -0.32 7.89 -12.31
N LEU A 95 -0.45 7.73 -10.99
CA LEU A 95 -0.38 6.43 -10.33
C LEU A 95 -1.47 5.48 -10.81
N ARG A 96 -2.73 5.95 -10.84
CA ARG A 96 -3.88 5.18 -11.32
C ARG A 96 -3.74 4.77 -12.80
N HIS A 97 -3.28 5.68 -13.63
CA HIS A 97 -3.03 5.39 -15.04
C HIS A 97 -1.98 4.29 -15.20
N LYS A 98 -0.87 4.40 -14.48
CA LYS A 98 0.20 3.41 -14.49
C LYS A 98 -0.28 2.05 -13.96
N ALA A 99 -1.02 2.06 -12.85
CA ALA A 99 -1.60 0.86 -12.25
C ALA A 99 -2.54 0.13 -13.21
N ALA A 100 -3.40 0.86 -13.91
CA ALA A 100 -4.31 0.30 -14.90
C ALA A 100 -3.54 -0.39 -16.05
N ARG A 101 -2.48 0.23 -16.52
CA ARG A 101 -1.63 -0.35 -17.59
C ARG A 101 -0.91 -1.63 -17.15
N LEU A 102 -0.53 -1.74 -15.90
CA LEU A 102 0.23 -2.87 -15.36
C LEU A 102 -0.68 -3.98 -14.79
N GLY A 103 -1.96 -3.72 -14.59
CA GLY A 103 -2.89 -4.66 -13.97
C GLY A 103 -2.77 -4.70 -12.45
N ALA A 104 -2.32 -3.62 -11.81
CA ALA A 104 -2.31 -3.52 -10.36
C ALA A 104 -3.72 -3.29 -9.81
N ASN A 105 -4.00 -3.87 -8.66
CA ASN A 105 -5.26 -3.68 -7.92
C ASN A 105 -5.05 -3.13 -6.51
N GLU A 106 -3.82 -3.11 -6.03
CA GLU A 106 -3.42 -2.47 -4.78
C GLU A 106 -2.28 -1.47 -5.02
N VAL A 107 -2.24 -0.44 -4.18
CA VAL A 107 -1.10 0.44 -4.05
C VAL A 107 -0.62 0.43 -2.60
N HIS A 108 0.65 0.18 -2.42
CA HIS A 108 1.30 0.17 -1.11
C HIS A 108 2.15 1.42 -0.99
N ILE A 109 1.92 2.23 0.04
CA ILE A 109 2.55 3.52 0.22
C ILE A 109 3.44 3.52 1.44
N HIS A 110 4.68 3.97 1.26
CA HIS A 110 5.63 4.18 2.34
C HIS A 110 5.70 5.66 2.69
N PHE A 111 5.14 6.03 3.83
CA PHE A 111 5.07 7.41 4.30
C PHE A 111 6.26 7.85 5.16
N LEU A 112 7.16 6.93 5.52
CA LEU A 112 8.19 7.18 6.53
C LEU A 112 9.49 7.78 5.96
N ALA A 113 9.60 7.96 4.65
CA ALA A 113 10.74 8.60 4.03
C ALA A 113 10.47 10.11 3.87
N ASP A 114 11.07 10.92 4.72
CA ASP A 114 10.79 12.36 4.80
C ASP A 114 11.55 13.19 3.78
N SER A 115 12.72 12.74 3.36
CA SER A 115 13.57 13.47 2.42
C SER A 115 13.58 12.82 1.02
N VAL A 116 13.97 13.61 0.02
CA VAL A 116 14.19 13.11 -1.35
C VAL A 116 15.24 12.00 -1.36
N SER A 117 16.30 12.15 -0.57
CA SER A 117 17.38 11.18 -0.44
C SER A 117 16.89 9.85 0.13
N GLU A 118 16.09 9.89 1.18
CA GLU A 118 15.50 8.68 1.78
C GLU A 118 14.53 8.00 0.83
N ARG A 119 13.68 8.75 0.14
CA ARG A 119 12.76 8.17 -0.86
C ARG A 119 13.52 7.51 -2.00
N ARG A 120 14.59 8.12 -2.48
CA ARG A 120 15.43 7.54 -3.53
C ARG A 120 16.15 6.29 -3.06
N ALA A 121 16.69 6.30 -1.86
CA ALA A 121 17.34 5.14 -1.26
C ALA A 121 16.36 3.95 -1.10
N ALA A 122 15.16 4.21 -0.59
CA ALA A 122 14.12 3.19 -0.45
C ALA A 122 13.68 2.63 -1.82
N GLU A 123 13.49 3.48 -2.83
CA GLU A 123 13.13 3.05 -4.19
C GLU A 123 14.19 2.12 -4.79
N ILE A 124 15.46 2.48 -4.68
CA ILE A 124 16.58 1.68 -5.19
C ILE A 124 16.67 0.33 -4.47
N ASP A 125 16.63 0.36 -3.16
CA ASP A 125 16.77 -0.83 -2.32
C ASP A 125 15.61 -1.82 -2.53
N LEU A 126 14.38 -1.33 -2.54
CA LEU A 126 13.19 -2.12 -2.83
C LEU A 126 13.19 -2.63 -4.27
N GLY A 127 13.51 -1.78 -5.23
CA GLY A 127 13.55 -2.14 -6.64
C GLY A 127 14.55 -3.23 -6.96
N ALA A 128 15.70 -3.20 -6.30
CA ALA A 128 16.73 -4.24 -6.43
C ALA A 128 16.23 -5.60 -5.95
N ARG A 129 15.55 -5.65 -4.81
CA ARG A 129 15.07 -6.91 -4.23
C ARG A 129 13.81 -7.43 -4.91
N GLN A 130 12.82 -6.57 -5.09
CA GLN A 130 11.48 -6.97 -5.47
C GLN A 130 11.29 -7.10 -6.99
N LEU A 131 12.03 -6.32 -7.77
CA LEU A 131 11.93 -6.30 -9.23
C LEU A 131 13.23 -6.73 -9.93
N GLY A 132 14.27 -7.10 -9.18
CA GLY A 132 15.56 -7.47 -9.74
C GLY A 132 16.26 -6.32 -10.48
N ARG A 133 15.93 -5.06 -10.16
CA ARG A 133 16.57 -3.90 -10.76
C ARG A 133 18.04 -3.86 -10.38
N THR A 134 18.92 -3.78 -11.37
CA THR A 134 20.35 -3.63 -11.12
C THR A 134 20.62 -2.22 -10.61
N ILE A 135 21.24 -2.11 -9.44
CA ILE A 135 21.81 -0.86 -8.97
C ILE A 135 22.98 -0.57 -9.90
N GLY A 136 22.77 0.32 -10.84
CA GLY A 136 23.81 0.60 -11.84
C GLY A 136 25.07 1.11 -11.14
N ARG A 137 26.19 0.43 -11.35
CA ARG A 137 27.52 0.85 -10.93
C ARG A 137 27.85 2.30 -11.31
N ARG A 138 27.19 2.82 -12.36
CA ARG A 138 27.37 4.19 -12.85
C ARG A 138 27.03 5.28 -11.85
N THR A 139 26.08 5.07 -10.94
CA THR A 139 25.70 6.09 -9.96
C THR A 139 26.74 6.19 -8.84
N PHE A 140 27.42 5.12 -8.51
CA PHE A 140 28.47 5.12 -7.48
C PHE A 140 29.80 5.69 -8.01
N VAL A 141 30.15 5.36 -9.26
CA VAL A 141 31.38 5.85 -9.90
C VAL A 141 31.30 7.36 -10.14
N ALA A 142 30.15 7.86 -10.57
CA ALA A 142 29.95 9.31 -10.78
C ALA A 142 30.04 10.12 -9.48
N ALA A 143 29.60 9.58 -8.36
CA ALA A 143 29.73 10.24 -7.06
C ALA A 143 31.18 10.24 -6.56
N ASN A 144 31.96 9.21 -6.86
CA ASN A 144 33.36 9.14 -6.47
C ASN A 144 34.25 10.05 -7.35
N ASP A 145 33.94 10.16 -8.66
CA ASP A 145 34.69 11.04 -9.56
C ASP A 145 34.54 12.51 -9.16
N HIS A 146 33.36 12.90 -8.66
CA HIS A 146 33.17 14.24 -8.14
C HIS A 146 33.89 14.51 -6.80
N ALA A 147 34.06 13.50 -5.96
CA ALA A 147 34.77 13.64 -4.71
C ALA A 147 36.27 13.78 -4.92
N GLU A 148 36.85 13.09 -5.90
CA GLU A 148 38.27 13.21 -6.22
C GLU A 148 38.64 14.53 -6.88
N ALA A 149 37.72 15.12 -7.66
CA ALA A 149 37.94 16.43 -8.26
C ALA A 149 37.97 17.59 -7.25
N TYR A 150 37.41 17.39 -6.05
CA TYR A 150 37.44 18.41 -4.98
C TYR A 150 38.65 18.27 -4.05
N CYS A 151 39.35 17.15 -4.08
CA CYS A 151 40.54 16.91 -3.24
C CYS A 151 41.86 17.18 -3.95
N ALA A 152 41.80 17.54 -5.19
CA ALA A 152 42.95 17.94 -6.01
C ALA A 152 43.04 19.46 -6.13
#